data_32219678093c8e529c41c99c040dddde
#
_entry.id   32219678093c8e529c41c99c040dddde
#
_cell.length_a   1.000
_cell.length_b   1.000
_cell.length_c   1.000
_cell.angle_alpha   90.00
_cell.angle_beta   90.00
_cell.angle_gamma   90.00
#
_symmetry.space_group_name_H-M   'P 1'
#
loop_
_entity.id
_entity.type
_entity.pdbx_description
1 polymer ?
#
loop_
_entity_poly.entity_id
_entity_poly.type
_entity_poly.pdbx_seq_one_letter_code
_entity_poly.pdbx_strand_id
1 'polypeptide(L)'
;GNASTSEGLFFETINAAGVLQVPMVMSVWDDEYGISVHARHQTTKENISEILKGYQKEENTNGFEILRVKGWDYVDLIATYEKAATIARENHVPVLIHVNELTQPQGHSTSGSHERYKNADRLAWERDFDCIRQMKLWMIAINIASPEEIEAIDLEAKKVVLEGKKAAWDAFINPIIEEQKECVALLERIAESSSKKEQILKYTADLKSAKSPLKKEILVAARKVLRLILNENNQAELAQWITDYTNKTQPRFSSNLFSNSDENVFSVKEVLPVYTENTKEEVDGRMILRDNFDAIFTKYPNSLIFGEDAGNIGDVNQGLEGMQEKYGELRVADVGIREATILGQGIGMALRGLRPIAEIQYLDYLLYAIQIMSDDLATLQYRTVGKQKAPLIIRTRGHRLEGIWHSGSPMGMIINAVRGIHVLVPRNMTKAAGFYNSLLECDEPALVIECLNGYRLKERTPLNYGEFKTPIGVVETLKEGADITLVSYGSTLRLVEQAAKELLEVGIDCEIIDLQSLLPFDINHDIVKSIAKTNRLLVIDEDVPGGASAFILQQIIENQEGYNYLDSKPQTLTSKAHRPAYGTDGDYFSKPSAEDIFEKVYAMMNEANPSKFPSLY
;
A
#
# COMPACT_ATOMS: atom_id res chain seq x y z
N GLY A 1 -16.49 -16.72 -6.97
CA GLY A 1 -16.73 -18.15 -6.65
C GLY A 1 -16.97 -18.36 -5.16
N ASN A 2 -17.22 -19.59 -4.76
CA ASN A 2 -17.65 -19.94 -3.38
C ASN A 2 -16.68 -19.51 -2.28
N ALA A 3 -15.38 -19.53 -2.51
CA ALA A 3 -14.41 -19.04 -1.54
C ALA A 3 -14.54 -17.52 -1.32
N SER A 4 -14.59 -16.73 -2.41
CA SER A 4 -14.71 -15.28 -2.32
C SER A 4 -16.00 -14.83 -1.64
N THR A 5 -17.11 -15.56 -1.82
CA THR A 5 -18.39 -15.25 -1.16
C THR A 5 -18.45 -15.67 0.30
N SER A 6 -17.41 -16.34 0.82
CA SER A 6 -17.26 -16.67 2.25
C SER A 6 -16.54 -15.57 3.04
N GLU A 7 -15.87 -14.66 2.33
CA GLU A 7 -15.13 -13.55 2.95
C GLU A 7 -16.05 -12.48 3.52
N GLY A 8 -15.68 -11.91 4.66
CA GLY A 8 -16.42 -10.79 5.28
C GLY A 8 -16.56 -9.60 4.34
N LEU A 9 -15.52 -9.28 3.56
CA LEU A 9 -15.50 -8.18 2.60
C LEU A 9 -16.57 -8.33 1.50
N PHE A 10 -16.96 -9.58 1.13
CA PHE A 10 -18.06 -9.80 0.20
C PHE A 10 -19.38 -9.25 0.75
N PHE A 11 -19.74 -9.59 1.99
CA PHE A 11 -20.98 -9.11 2.62
C PHE A 11 -20.96 -7.61 2.88
N GLU A 12 -19.82 -7.09 3.27
CA GLU A 12 -19.60 -5.66 3.44
C GLU A 12 -19.80 -4.89 2.12
N THR A 13 -19.24 -5.41 1.02
CA THR A 13 -19.42 -4.83 -0.33
C THR A 13 -20.86 -4.92 -0.81
N ILE A 14 -21.56 -6.04 -0.59
CA ILE A 14 -22.99 -6.19 -0.90
C ILE A 14 -23.80 -5.13 -0.18
N ASN A 15 -23.59 -4.99 1.14
CA ASN A 15 -24.30 -3.99 1.91
C ASN A 15 -24.02 -2.56 1.42
N ALA A 16 -22.75 -2.24 1.18
CA ALA A 16 -22.34 -0.93 0.67
C ALA A 16 -22.98 -0.61 -0.69
N ALA A 17 -22.93 -1.54 -1.63
CA ALA A 17 -23.53 -1.36 -2.96
C ALA A 17 -25.05 -1.21 -2.91
N GLY A 18 -25.71 -1.95 -2.02
CA GLY A 18 -27.15 -1.82 -1.78
C GLY A 18 -27.57 -0.48 -1.19
N VAL A 19 -26.81 0.03 -0.23
CA VAL A 19 -27.04 1.36 0.38
C VAL A 19 -26.83 2.48 -0.64
N LEU A 20 -25.74 2.42 -1.39
CA LEU A 20 -25.35 3.46 -2.37
C LEU A 20 -26.11 3.35 -3.70
N GLN A 21 -26.84 2.27 -3.94
CA GLN A 21 -27.52 1.98 -5.20
C GLN A 21 -26.60 2.15 -6.41
N VAL A 22 -25.40 1.55 -6.34
CA VAL A 22 -24.41 1.65 -7.41
C VAL A 22 -24.84 0.83 -8.64
N PRO A 23 -24.65 1.32 -9.88
CA PRO A 23 -24.99 0.60 -11.10
C PRO A 23 -23.97 -0.52 -11.38
N MET A 24 -23.93 -1.55 -10.53
CA MET A 24 -22.98 -2.65 -10.54
C MET A 24 -23.67 -3.97 -10.90
N VAL A 25 -23.00 -4.79 -11.69
CA VAL A 25 -23.37 -6.20 -11.89
C VAL A 25 -22.32 -7.07 -11.23
N MET A 26 -22.70 -7.78 -10.16
CA MET A 26 -21.85 -8.75 -9.46
C MET A 26 -22.21 -10.17 -9.93
N SER A 27 -21.29 -10.81 -10.62
CA SER A 27 -21.46 -12.19 -11.11
C SER A 27 -20.76 -13.17 -10.19
N VAL A 28 -21.51 -14.05 -9.54
CA VAL A 28 -21.01 -15.12 -8.68
C VAL A 28 -21.04 -16.43 -9.47
N TRP A 29 -19.86 -16.95 -9.80
CA TRP A 29 -19.70 -18.21 -10.51
C TRP A 29 -19.54 -19.35 -9.50
N ASP A 30 -20.54 -20.19 -9.42
CA ASP A 30 -20.71 -21.23 -8.41
C ASP A 30 -20.55 -22.64 -9.02
N ASP A 31 -19.39 -23.23 -8.79
CA ASP A 31 -19.07 -24.63 -9.11
C ASP A 31 -19.18 -25.56 -7.88
N GLU A 32 -19.79 -25.07 -6.79
CA GLU A 32 -19.97 -25.73 -5.48
C GLU A 32 -18.67 -25.93 -4.67
N TYR A 33 -17.53 -25.39 -5.11
CA TYR A 33 -16.26 -25.56 -4.41
C TYR A 33 -15.51 -24.22 -4.26
N GLY A 34 -14.90 -24.03 -3.09
CA GLY A 34 -13.84 -23.05 -2.85
C GLY A 34 -12.51 -23.78 -2.80
N ILE A 35 -11.73 -23.75 -3.87
CA ILE A 35 -10.56 -24.60 -4.10
C ILE A 35 -10.99 -26.08 -4.13
N SER A 36 -10.86 -26.80 -3.02
CA SER A 36 -11.31 -28.20 -2.83
C SER A 36 -12.38 -28.34 -1.74
N VAL A 37 -12.79 -27.22 -1.13
CA VAL A 37 -13.74 -27.22 -0.01
C VAL A 37 -15.15 -27.00 -0.54
N HIS A 38 -16.04 -27.96 -0.29
CA HIS A 38 -17.42 -27.92 -0.78
C HIS A 38 -18.23 -26.76 -0.18
N ALA A 39 -19.20 -26.25 -0.93
CA ALA A 39 -20.09 -25.14 -0.56
C ALA A 39 -20.75 -25.27 0.82
N ARG A 40 -21.04 -26.51 1.29
CA ARG A 40 -21.58 -26.78 2.63
C ARG A 40 -20.71 -26.25 3.79
N HIS A 41 -19.42 -26.02 3.54
CA HIS A 41 -18.49 -25.46 4.50
C HIS A 41 -18.20 -23.97 4.23
N GLN A 42 -18.68 -23.43 3.11
CA GLN A 42 -18.46 -22.05 2.65
C GLN A 42 -19.68 -21.16 2.91
N THR A 43 -20.88 -21.67 2.62
CA THR A 43 -22.08 -20.82 2.54
C THR A 43 -23.25 -21.50 3.27
N THR A 44 -23.87 -20.78 4.20
CA THR A 44 -25.11 -21.23 4.84
C THR A 44 -26.16 -21.58 3.78
N LYS A 45 -26.88 -22.67 3.93
CA LYS A 45 -27.81 -23.25 2.92
C LYS A 45 -27.14 -23.65 1.60
N GLU A 46 -25.81 -23.68 1.53
CA GLU A 46 -25.05 -24.04 0.33
C GLU A 46 -25.42 -23.19 -0.92
N ASN A 47 -26.01 -22.02 -0.73
CA ASN A 47 -26.57 -21.26 -1.84
C ASN A 47 -26.54 -19.74 -1.54
N ILE A 48 -25.71 -19.01 -2.29
CA ILE A 48 -25.49 -17.58 -2.05
C ILE A 48 -26.74 -16.75 -2.34
N SER A 49 -27.48 -17.01 -3.40
CA SER A 49 -28.70 -16.25 -3.71
C SER A 49 -29.82 -16.48 -2.69
N GLU A 50 -29.87 -17.66 -2.05
CA GLU A 50 -30.84 -17.94 -1.00
C GLU A 50 -30.56 -17.17 0.30
N ILE A 51 -29.30 -17.05 0.69
CA ILE A 51 -28.96 -16.28 1.90
C ILE A 51 -29.06 -14.77 1.70
N LEU A 52 -28.94 -14.31 0.46
CA LEU A 52 -29.04 -12.88 0.11
C LEU A 52 -30.46 -12.41 -0.23
N LYS A 53 -31.48 -13.24 -0.08
CA LYS A 53 -32.88 -12.86 -0.36
C LYS A 53 -33.33 -11.60 0.41
N GLY A 54 -32.79 -11.34 1.59
CA GLY A 54 -33.09 -10.13 2.36
C GLY A 54 -32.55 -8.84 1.73
N TYR A 55 -31.68 -8.94 0.74
CA TYR A 55 -31.17 -7.81 -0.05
C TYR A 55 -31.95 -7.55 -1.33
N GLN A 56 -32.92 -8.43 -1.66
CA GLN A 56 -33.75 -8.23 -2.87
C GLN A 56 -34.48 -6.88 -2.76
N LYS A 57 -34.40 -6.09 -3.82
CA LYS A 57 -35.12 -4.82 -3.93
C LYS A 57 -36.63 -5.07 -3.92
N GLU A 58 -37.32 -4.34 -3.07
CA GLU A 58 -38.79 -4.28 -3.02
C GLU A 58 -39.26 -2.88 -3.45
N GLU A 59 -40.57 -2.70 -3.57
CA GLU A 59 -41.13 -1.41 -3.91
C GLU A 59 -40.79 -0.36 -2.84
N ASN A 60 -40.25 0.77 -3.27
CA ASN A 60 -39.83 1.88 -2.40
C ASN A 60 -38.68 1.56 -1.41
N THR A 61 -37.91 0.50 -1.63
CA THR A 61 -36.70 0.18 -0.84
C THR A 61 -35.45 0.21 -1.68
N ASN A 62 -34.30 0.42 -1.05
CA ASN A 62 -32.99 0.10 -1.64
C ASN A 62 -32.83 -1.43 -1.67
N GLY A 63 -31.93 -1.92 -2.52
CA GLY A 63 -31.64 -3.35 -2.59
C GLY A 63 -31.02 -3.76 -3.92
N PHE A 64 -30.90 -5.06 -4.10
CA PHE A 64 -30.37 -5.69 -5.31
C PHE A 64 -31.47 -6.33 -6.14
N GLU A 65 -31.29 -6.39 -7.47
CA GLU A 65 -31.96 -7.42 -8.25
C GLU A 65 -31.10 -8.68 -8.19
N ILE A 66 -31.71 -9.82 -7.80
CA ILE A 66 -31.01 -11.11 -7.66
C ILE A 66 -31.50 -12.04 -8.75
N LEU A 67 -30.61 -12.36 -9.71
CA LEU A 67 -30.89 -13.23 -10.85
C LEU A 67 -30.15 -14.57 -10.67
N ARG A 68 -30.72 -15.66 -11.19
CA ARG A 68 -30.11 -16.99 -11.18
C ARG A 68 -30.09 -17.55 -12.59
N VAL A 69 -28.99 -18.18 -12.97
CA VAL A 69 -28.84 -18.80 -14.30
C VAL A 69 -27.86 -19.96 -14.23
N LYS A 70 -28.08 -20.97 -15.06
CA LYS A 70 -27.20 -22.14 -15.15
C LYS A 70 -25.97 -21.80 -16.01
N GLY A 71 -24.78 -22.17 -15.53
CA GLY A 71 -23.51 -21.86 -16.21
C GLY A 71 -23.30 -22.52 -17.55
N TRP A 72 -24.04 -23.58 -17.87
CA TRP A 72 -23.98 -24.29 -19.14
C TRP A 72 -25.07 -23.88 -20.16
N ASP A 73 -26.08 -23.07 -19.75
CA ASP A 73 -27.14 -22.59 -20.64
C ASP A 73 -26.76 -21.25 -21.27
N TYR A 74 -26.20 -21.32 -22.47
CA TYR A 74 -25.70 -20.13 -23.19
C TYR A 74 -26.79 -19.11 -23.50
N VAL A 75 -27.97 -19.55 -23.89
CA VAL A 75 -29.08 -18.66 -24.27
C VAL A 75 -29.59 -17.88 -23.06
N ASP A 76 -29.82 -18.60 -21.96
CA ASP A 76 -30.30 -17.99 -20.71
C ASP A 76 -29.24 -17.09 -20.09
N LEU A 77 -27.95 -17.43 -20.23
CA LEU A 77 -26.85 -16.56 -19.81
C LEU A 77 -26.90 -15.22 -20.53
N ILE A 78 -27.00 -15.21 -21.87
CA ILE A 78 -27.08 -13.95 -22.65
C ILE A 78 -28.27 -13.11 -22.19
N ALA A 79 -29.46 -13.69 -22.12
CA ALA A 79 -30.68 -12.98 -21.69
C ALA A 79 -30.56 -12.42 -20.26
N THR A 80 -29.97 -13.20 -19.35
CA THR A 80 -29.78 -12.79 -17.94
C THR A 80 -28.79 -11.64 -17.82
N TYR A 81 -27.65 -11.67 -18.54
CA TYR A 81 -26.68 -10.58 -18.51
C TYR A 81 -27.18 -9.31 -19.19
N GLU A 82 -27.96 -9.42 -20.30
CA GLU A 82 -28.63 -8.26 -20.92
C GLU A 82 -29.61 -7.61 -19.95
N LYS A 83 -30.47 -8.41 -19.31
CA LYS A 83 -31.39 -7.94 -18.27
C LYS A 83 -30.66 -7.24 -17.13
N ALA A 84 -29.59 -7.86 -16.60
CA ALA A 84 -28.79 -7.30 -15.53
C ALA A 84 -28.15 -5.96 -15.92
N ALA A 85 -27.57 -5.89 -17.13
CA ALA A 85 -26.94 -4.67 -17.63
C ALA A 85 -27.96 -3.52 -17.80
N THR A 86 -29.15 -3.81 -18.30
CA THR A 86 -30.25 -2.85 -18.43
C THR A 86 -30.68 -2.33 -17.07
N ILE A 87 -30.95 -3.20 -16.10
CA ILE A 87 -31.35 -2.82 -14.74
C ILE A 87 -30.27 -1.92 -14.10
N ALA A 88 -29.03 -2.33 -14.16
CA ALA A 88 -27.94 -1.57 -13.55
C ALA A 88 -27.76 -0.19 -14.18
N ARG A 89 -27.81 -0.09 -15.53
CA ARG A 89 -27.58 1.18 -16.24
C ARG A 89 -28.75 2.14 -16.21
N GLU A 90 -29.98 1.64 -16.38
CA GLU A 90 -31.17 2.47 -16.53
C GLU A 90 -31.83 2.80 -15.18
N ASN A 91 -31.81 1.84 -14.25
CA ASN A 91 -32.48 2.00 -12.96
C ASN A 91 -31.54 2.33 -11.80
N HIS A 92 -30.21 2.30 -12.01
CA HIS A 92 -29.21 2.45 -10.96
C HIS A 92 -29.43 1.48 -9.78
N VAL A 93 -29.78 0.24 -10.08
CA VAL A 93 -29.97 -0.82 -9.10
C VAL A 93 -28.81 -1.83 -9.25
N PRO A 94 -28.09 -2.15 -8.18
CA PRO A 94 -27.08 -3.21 -8.27
C PRO A 94 -27.72 -4.56 -8.51
N VAL A 95 -27.07 -5.39 -9.33
CA VAL A 95 -27.57 -6.71 -9.72
C VAL A 95 -26.58 -7.78 -9.28
N LEU A 96 -27.07 -8.82 -8.62
CA LEU A 96 -26.33 -10.05 -8.35
C LEU A 96 -26.79 -11.13 -9.34
N ILE A 97 -25.87 -11.67 -10.13
CA ILE A 97 -26.13 -12.86 -10.97
C ILE A 97 -25.47 -14.05 -10.29
N HIS A 98 -26.27 -15.01 -9.82
CA HIS A 98 -25.80 -16.28 -9.33
C HIS A 98 -25.78 -17.30 -10.49
N VAL A 99 -24.59 -17.52 -11.05
CA VAL A 99 -24.33 -18.50 -12.09
C VAL A 99 -24.04 -19.84 -11.41
N ASN A 100 -25.05 -20.65 -11.24
CA ASN A 100 -24.96 -21.96 -10.60
C ASN A 100 -24.79 -23.10 -11.63
N GLU A 101 -24.61 -24.32 -11.16
CA GLU A 101 -24.33 -25.48 -12.02
C GLU A 101 -23.15 -25.23 -12.99
N LEU A 102 -22.14 -24.52 -12.54
CA LEU A 102 -20.92 -24.27 -13.31
C LEU A 102 -19.97 -25.45 -13.18
N THR A 103 -19.25 -25.75 -14.26
CA THR A 103 -18.20 -26.77 -14.25
C THR A 103 -16.82 -26.14 -14.22
N GLN A 104 -15.88 -26.75 -13.51
CA GLN A 104 -14.47 -26.35 -13.52
C GLN A 104 -13.59 -27.55 -13.84
N PRO A 105 -13.25 -27.79 -15.12
CA PRO A 105 -12.41 -28.90 -15.54
C PRO A 105 -11.05 -28.91 -14.83
N GLN A 106 -10.64 -30.08 -14.34
CA GLN A 106 -9.39 -30.29 -13.59
C GLN A 106 -9.31 -29.59 -12.22
N GLY A 107 -10.37 -28.85 -11.80
CA GLY A 107 -10.43 -28.16 -10.52
C GLY A 107 -9.69 -26.81 -10.51
N HIS A 108 -9.45 -26.30 -9.31
CA HIS A 108 -8.95 -24.94 -9.08
C HIS A 108 -7.51 -24.71 -9.57
N SER A 109 -6.63 -25.70 -9.37
CA SER A 109 -5.20 -25.55 -9.68
C SER A 109 -4.55 -26.87 -10.05
N THR A 110 -3.37 -26.78 -10.66
CA THR A 110 -2.54 -27.96 -11.00
C THR A 110 -1.94 -28.69 -9.79
N SER A 111 -2.01 -28.12 -8.58
CA SER A 111 -1.50 -28.73 -7.35
C SER A 111 -2.40 -29.81 -6.77
N GLY A 112 -3.65 -29.91 -7.22
CA GLY A 112 -4.62 -30.90 -6.78
C GLY A 112 -5.61 -31.26 -7.85
N SER A 113 -5.56 -32.48 -8.36
CA SER A 113 -6.54 -32.99 -9.30
C SER A 113 -7.93 -33.10 -8.66
N HIS A 114 -8.95 -32.75 -9.39
CA HIS A 114 -10.33 -32.73 -8.89
C HIS A 114 -10.87 -34.13 -8.50
N GLU A 115 -10.30 -35.21 -9.03
CA GLU A 115 -10.61 -36.57 -8.64
C GLU A 115 -10.28 -36.88 -7.16
N ARG A 116 -9.46 -36.05 -6.52
CA ARG A 116 -9.08 -36.19 -5.11
C ARG A 116 -10.19 -35.78 -4.14
N TYR A 117 -11.14 -34.94 -4.59
CA TYR A 117 -12.18 -34.37 -3.72
C TYR A 117 -13.60 -34.42 -4.32
N LYS A 118 -13.75 -34.65 -5.63
CA LYS A 118 -15.05 -34.86 -6.29
C LYS A 118 -15.31 -36.35 -6.47
N ASN A 119 -16.54 -36.78 -6.20
CA ASN A 119 -16.94 -38.18 -6.43
C ASN A 119 -17.17 -38.49 -7.92
N ALA A 120 -17.32 -39.77 -8.26
CA ALA A 120 -17.46 -40.21 -9.64
C ALA A 120 -18.71 -39.64 -10.34
N ASP A 121 -19.82 -39.51 -9.63
CA ASP A 121 -21.08 -38.98 -10.15
C ASP A 121 -20.95 -37.51 -10.49
N ARG A 122 -20.31 -36.73 -9.62
CA ARG A 122 -20.01 -35.32 -9.88
C ARG A 122 -19.11 -35.17 -11.09
N LEU A 123 -18.06 -35.95 -11.21
CA LEU A 123 -17.16 -35.93 -12.35
C LEU A 123 -17.84 -36.34 -13.66
N ALA A 124 -18.77 -37.30 -13.62
CA ALA A 124 -19.58 -37.68 -14.77
C ALA A 124 -20.49 -36.51 -15.20
N TRP A 125 -21.18 -35.89 -14.25
CA TRP A 125 -22.03 -34.75 -14.48
C TRP A 125 -21.22 -33.57 -15.09
N GLU A 126 -20.04 -33.24 -14.54
CA GLU A 126 -19.19 -32.16 -15.07
C GLU A 126 -18.72 -32.42 -16.51
N ARG A 127 -18.47 -33.67 -16.91
CA ARG A 127 -18.18 -34.02 -18.31
C ARG A 127 -19.38 -33.82 -19.22
N ASP A 128 -20.59 -34.15 -18.75
CA ASP A 128 -21.80 -34.02 -19.53
C ASP A 128 -22.28 -32.58 -19.66
N PHE A 129 -22.14 -31.79 -18.58
CA PHE A 129 -22.55 -30.38 -18.53
C PHE A 129 -21.38 -29.40 -18.66
N ASP A 130 -20.25 -29.86 -19.20
CA ASP A 130 -19.18 -28.95 -19.59
C ASP A 130 -19.72 -27.82 -20.51
N CYS A 131 -19.44 -26.58 -20.16
CA CYS A 131 -20.05 -25.42 -20.82
C CYS A 131 -19.73 -25.36 -22.32
N ILE A 132 -18.51 -25.75 -22.74
CA ILE A 132 -18.11 -25.80 -24.14
C ILE A 132 -18.85 -26.95 -24.86
N ARG A 133 -18.94 -28.09 -24.21
CA ARG A 133 -19.70 -29.23 -24.76
C ARG A 133 -21.18 -28.91 -24.96
N GLN A 134 -21.82 -28.28 -23.97
CA GLN A 134 -23.22 -27.87 -24.05
C GLN A 134 -23.44 -26.82 -25.18
N MET A 135 -22.53 -25.87 -25.31
CA MET A 135 -22.55 -24.90 -26.40
C MET A 135 -22.50 -25.58 -27.77
N LYS A 136 -21.59 -26.56 -27.95
CA LYS A 136 -21.51 -27.33 -29.21
C LYS A 136 -22.80 -28.06 -29.52
N LEU A 137 -23.37 -28.77 -28.54
CA LEU A 137 -24.62 -29.50 -28.69
C LEU A 137 -25.78 -28.58 -29.08
N TRP A 138 -25.85 -27.43 -28.43
CA TRP A 138 -26.84 -26.41 -28.75
C TRP A 138 -26.69 -25.89 -30.19
N MET A 139 -25.48 -25.53 -30.63
CA MET A 139 -25.22 -25.03 -31.98
C MET A 139 -25.64 -26.03 -33.06
N ILE A 140 -25.36 -27.31 -32.82
CA ILE A 140 -25.78 -28.41 -33.73
C ILE A 140 -27.32 -28.54 -33.72
N ALA A 141 -27.93 -28.55 -32.55
CA ALA A 141 -29.38 -28.76 -32.41
C ALA A 141 -30.22 -27.68 -33.10
N ILE A 142 -29.73 -26.45 -33.15
CA ILE A 142 -30.43 -25.33 -33.82
C ILE A 142 -29.87 -25.03 -35.21
N ASN A 143 -29.01 -25.92 -35.75
CA ASN A 143 -28.42 -25.82 -37.08
C ASN A 143 -27.62 -24.54 -37.36
N ILE A 144 -26.94 -23.99 -36.37
CA ILE A 144 -25.97 -22.88 -36.54
C ILE A 144 -24.67 -23.40 -37.15
N ALA A 145 -24.22 -24.60 -36.78
CA ALA A 145 -23.05 -25.26 -37.34
C ALA A 145 -23.24 -26.78 -37.43
N SER A 146 -22.62 -27.41 -38.41
CA SER A 146 -22.56 -28.87 -38.50
C SER A 146 -21.51 -29.43 -37.54
N PRO A 147 -21.60 -30.74 -37.20
CA PRO A 147 -20.55 -31.40 -36.43
C PRO A 147 -19.15 -31.25 -37.02
N GLU A 148 -19.04 -31.33 -38.36
CA GLU A 148 -17.77 -31.21 -39.10
C GLU A 148 -17.18 -29.79 -38.99
N GLU A 149 -18.03 -28.75 -39.07
CA GLU A 149 -17.60 -27.35 -38.87
C GLU A 149 -17.10 -27.11 -37.44
N ILE A 150 -17.78 -27.66 -36.45
CA ILE A 150 -17.34 -27.55 -35.05
C ILE A 150 -16.03 -28.29 -34.81
N GLU A 151 -15.83 -29.47 -35.39
CA GLU A 151 -14.56 -30.21 -35.30
C GLU A 151 -13.42 -29.43 -35.96
N ALA A 152 -13.67 -28.79 -37.11
CA ALA A 152 -12.69 -27.94 -37.78
C ALA A 152 -12.30 -26.72 -36.89
N ILE A 153 -13.27 -26.08 -36.24
CA ILE A 153 -13.04 -24.99 -35.28
C ILE A 153 -12.16 -25.47 -34.08
N ASP A 154 -12.46 -26.63 -33.51
CA ASP A 154 -11.68 -27.20 -32.41
C ASP A 154 -10.23 -27.50 -32.82
N LEU A 155 -10.02 -28.03 -34.02
CA LEU A 155 -8.66 -28.30 -34.52
C LEU A 155 -7.89 -27.01 -34.75
N GLU A 156 -8.50 -26.00 -35.35
CA GLU A 156 -7.85 -24.70 -35.56
C GLU A 156 -7.58 -23.98 -34.21
N ALA A 157 -8.51 -24.01 -33.26
CA ALA A 157 -8.29 -23.44 -31.92
C ALA A 157 -7.11 -24.11 -31.21
N LYS A 158 -6.98 -25.44 -31.28
CA LYS A 158 -5.82 -26.17 -30.73
C LYS A 158 -4.51 -25.76 -31.37
N LYS A 159 -4.50 -25.59 -32.70
CA LYS A 159 -3.33 -25.13 -33.43
C LYS A 159 -2.93 -23.73 -33.02
N VAL A 160 -3.86 -22.77 -32.96
CA VAL A 160 -3.60 -21.39 -32.51
C VAL A 160 -3.02 -21.35 -31.10
N VAL A 161 -3.56 -22.15 -30.18
CA VAL A 161 -3.05 -22.24 -28.81
C VAL A 161 -1.61 -22.78 -28.76
N LEU A 162 -1.32 -23.82 -29.54
CA LEU A 162 0.05 -24.40 -29.60
C LEU A 162 1.06 -23.42 -30.20
N GLU A 163 0.69 -22.74 -31.29
CA GLU A 163 1.53 -21.71 -31.92
C GLU A 163 1.75 -20.53 -30.97
N GLY A 164 0.69 -20.03 -30.32
CA GLY A 164 0.75 -18.96 -29.32
C GLY A 164 1.64 -19.33 -28.13
N LYS A 165 1.51 -20.56 -27.60
CA LYS A 165 2.38 -21.08 -26.53
C LYS A 165 3.84 -21.08 -26.97
N LYS A 166 4.12 -21.59 -28.19
CA LYS A 166 5.50 -21.63 -28.71
C LYS A 166 6.07 -20.22 -28.88
N ALA A 167 5.33 -19.32 -29.52
CA ALA A 167 5.77 -17.94 -29.73
C ALA A 167 6.05 -17.21 -28.41
N ALA A 168 5.18 -17.37 -27.40
CA ALA A 168 5.37 -16.80 -26.08
C ALA A 168 6.61 -17.36 -25.37
N TRP A 169 6.83 -18.68 -25.48
CA TRP A 169 8.02 -19.31 -24.90
C TRP A 169 9.30 -18.84 -25.57
N ASP A 170 9.33 -18.81 -26.90
CA ASP A 170 10.50 -18.36 -27.67
C ASP A 170 10.81 -16.88 -27.36
N ALA A 171 9.81 -16.03 -27.28
CA ALA A 171 9.98 -14.62 -26.91
C ALA A 171 10.53 -14.44 -25.48
N PHE A 172 10.18 -15.34 -24.57
CA PHE A 172 10.69 -15.32 -23.18
C PHE A 172 12.12 -15.84 -23.08
N ILE A 173 12.41 -17.01 -23.71
CA ILE A 173 13.65 -17.72 -23.45
C ILE A 173 14.82 -17.25 -24.34
N ASN A 174 14.58 -16.85 -25.60
CA ASN A 174 15.65 -16.51 -26.53
C ASN A 174 16.55 -15.36 -26.04
N PRO A 175 16.03 -14.24 -25.47
CA PRO A 175 16.90 -13.21 -24.90
C PRO A 175 17.82 -13.74 -23.78
N ILE A 176 17.33 -14.68 -22.96
CA ILE A 176 18.12 -15.26 -21.87
C ILE A 176 19.19 -16.20 -22.41
N ILE A 177 18.92 -16.93 -23.49
CA ILE A 177 19.91 -17.77 -24.19
C ILE A 177 21.03 -16.91 -24.77
N GLU A 178 20.73 -15.75 -25.36
CA GLU A 178 21.79 -14.85 -25.84
C GLU A 178 22.63 -14.29 -24.69
N GLU A 179 22.05 -13.90 -23.57
CA GLU A 179 22.76 -13.50 -22.37
C GLU A 179 23.62 -14.63 -21.78
N GLN A 180 23.14 -15.89 -21.85
CA GLN A 180 23.90 -17.08 -21.46
C GLN A 180 25.13 -17.23 -22.35
N LYS A 181 25.00 -17.12 -23.69
CA LYS A 181 26.09 -17.21 -24.64
C LYS A 181 27.15 -16.15 -24.40
N GLU A 182 26.73 -14.90 -24.16
CA GLU A 182 27.63 -13.80 -23.84
C GLU A 182 28.44 -14.09 -22.57
N CYS A 183 27.78 -14.51 -21.49
CA CYS A 183 28.48 -14.90 -20.26
C CYS A 183 29.43 -16.07 -20.45
N VAL A 184 28.99 -17.13 -21.14
CA VAL A 184 29.84 -18.30 -21.44
C VAL A 184 31.12 -17.89 -22.20
N ALA A 185 31.01 -17.07 -23.25
CA ALA A 185 32.15 -16.59 -24.00
C ALA A 185 33.14 -15.78 -23.14
N LEU A 186 32.62 -14.93 -22.25
CA LEU A 186 33.44 -14.18 -21.29
C LEU A 186 34.19 -15.13 -20.32
N LEU A 187 33.48 -16.10 -19.75
CA LEU A 187 34.09 -17.04 -18.80
C LEU A 187 35.12 -17.99 -19.47
N GLU A 188 34.86 -18.45 -20.71
CA GLU A 188 35.81 -19.24 -21.50
C GLU A 188 37.10 -18.43 -21.74
N ARG A 189 36.99 -17.15 -22.12
CA ARG A 189 38.16 -16.26 -22.31
C ARG A 189 38.94 -16.04 -21.01
N ILE A 190 38.28 -15.82 -19.90
CA ILE A 190 38.89 -15.67 -18.57
C ILE A 190 39.64 -16.94 -18.19
N ALA A 191 39.09 -18.12 -18.48
CA ALA A 191 39.72 -19.41 -18.20
C ALA A 191 41.08 -19.60 -18.90
N GLU A 192 41.28 -19.01 -20.08
CA GLU A 192 42.53 -19.16 -20.85
C GLU A 192 43.73 -18.60 -20.09
N SER A 193 43.58 -17.54 -19.32
CA SER A 193 44.66 -16.85 -18.60
C SER A 193 44.66 -17.09 -17.09
N SER A 194 43.65 -17.81 -16.56
CA SER A 194 43.53 -18.04 -15.13
C SER A 194 44.26 -19.28 -14.63
N SER A 195 44.84 -19.17 -13.44
CA SER A 195 45.42 -20.32 -12.71
C SER A 195 44.34 -21.35 -12.29
N LYS A 196 43.04 -21.00 -12.34
CA LYS A 196 41.90 -21.84 -11.97
C LYS A 196 41.13 -22.35 -13.19
N LYS A 197 41.75 -22.44 -14.34
CA LYS A 197 41.16 -22.80 -15.64
C LYS A 197 40.17 -23.96 -15.56
N GLU A 198 40.52 -25.09 -14.96
CA GLU A 198 39.68 -26.28 -14.92
C GLU A 198 38.37 -26.03 -14.14
N GLN A 199 38.47 -25.34 -13.01
CA GLN A 199 37.29 -25.01 -12.19
C GLN A 199 36.36 -24.02 -12.90
N ILE A 200 36.93 -23.03 -13.59
CA ILE A 200 36.14 -22.06 -14.38
C ILE A 200 35.41 -22.79 -15.50
N LEU A 201 36.13 -23.62 -16.28
CA LEU A 201 35.55 -24.39 -17.37
C LEU A 201 34.45 -25.34 -16.92
N LYS A 202 34.52 -25.89 -15.71
CA LYS A 202 33.44 -26.68 -15.12
C LYS A 202 32.18 -25.85 -14.95
N TYR A 203 32.26 -24.69 -14.29
CA TYR A 203 31.06 -23.81 -14.10
C TYR A 203 30.54 -23.28 -15.42
N THR A 204 31.43 -23.03 -16.38
CA THR A 204 31.04 -22.58 -17.73
C THR A 204 30.31 -23.69 -18.50
N ALA A 205 30.78 -24.93 -18.41
CA ALA A 205 30.15 -26.09 -19.04
C ALA A 205 28.75 -26.37 -18.44
N ASP A 206 28.62 -26.29 -17.10
CA ASP A 206 27.33 -26.42 -16.42
C ASP A 206 26.35 -25.38 -16.95
N LEU A 207 26.74 -24.11 -17.03
CA LEU A 207 25.88 -23.03 -17.57
C LEU A 207 25.54 -23.27 -19.05
N LYS A 208 26.52 -23.62 -19.88
CA LYS A 208 26.37 -23.87 -21.32
C LYS A 208 25.44 -25.04 -21.63
N SER A 209 25.37 -26.05 -20.75
CA SER A 209 24.50 -27.22 -20.91
C SER A 209 23.03 -26.96 -20.61
N ALA A 210 22.69 -25.84 -19.95
CA ALA A 210 21.35 -25.50 -19.61
C ALA A 210 20.53 -25.12 -20.86
N LYS A 211 19.54 -25.98 -21.23
CA LYS A 211 18.71 -25.77 -22.44
C LYS A 211 17.65 -24.67 -22.23
N SER A 212 17.27 -24.42 -21.00
CA SER A 212 16.29 -23.37 -20.59
C SER A 212 16.90 -22.57 -19.44
N PRO A 213 17.95 -21.75 -19.72
CA PRO A 213 18.68 -21.04 -18.69
C PRO A 213 17.80 -19.99 -18.00
N LEU A 214 18.12 -19.72 -16.74
CA LEU A 214 17.55 -18.62 -15.98
C LEU A 214 18.61 -17.50 -15.82
N LYS A 215 18.18 -16.25 -15.75
CA LYS A 215 19.08 -15.10 -15.44
C LYS A 215 19.86 -15.32 -14.14
N LYS A 216 19.23 -15.95 -13.15
CA LYS A 216 19.86 -16.37 -11.90
C LYS A 216 21.08 -17.27 -12.14
N GLU A 217 20.98 -18.25 -13.05
CA GLU A 217 22.06 -19.22 -13.31
C GLU A 217 23.26 -18.53 -13.95
N ILE A 218 23.01 -17.56 -14.84
CA ILE A 218 24.07 -16.74 -15.47
C ILE A 218 24.84 -15.96 -14.39
N LEU A 219 24.14 -15.24 -13.50
CA LEU A 219 24.79 -14.51 -12.41
C LEU A 219 25.48 -15.43 -11.40
N VAL A 220 24.90 -16.59 -11.09
CA VAL A 220 25.51 -17.56 -10.16
C VAL A 220 26.84 -18.08 -10.73
N ALA A 221 26.88 -18.42 -12.03
CA ALA A 221 28.13 -18.89 -12.68
C ALA A 221 29.18 -17.76 -12.65
N ALA A 222 28.84 -16.55 -13.11
CA ALA A 222 29.75 -15.41 -13.11
C ALA A 222 30.30 -15.08 -11.69
N ARG A 223 29.45 -15.06 -10.68
CA ARG A 223 29.85 -14.79 -9.28
C ARG A 223 30.71 -15.92 -8.67
N LYS A 224 30.47 -17.18 -9.05
CA LYS A 224 31.34 -18.30 -8.65
C LYS A 224 32.75 -18.14 -9.25
N VAL A 225 32.84 -17.80 -10.55
CA VAL A 225 34.11 -17.55 -11.21
C VAL A 225 34.83 -16.35 -10.62
N LEU A 226 34.12 -15.23 -10.38
CA LEU A 226 34.73 -14.05 -9.75
C LEU A 226 35.45 -14.39 -8.43
N ARG A 227 34.85 -15.25 -7.61
CA ARG A 227 35.46 -15.70 -6.34
C ARG A 227 36.69 -16.57 -6.53
N LEU A 228 36.83 -17.29 -7.67
CA LEU A 228 38.00 -18.08 -7.96
C LEU A 228 39.18 -17.24 -8.42
N ILE A 229 38.92 -16.12 -9.13
CA ILE A 229 39.94 -15.27 -9.75
C ILE A 229 40.30 -14.03 -8.93
N LEU A 230 40.03 -14.07 -7.60
CA LEU A 230 40.44 -13.00 -6.70
C LEU A 230 41.95 -12.72 -6.85
N ASN A 231 42.30 -11.45 -7.08
CA ASN A 231 43.65 -10.96 -7.34
C ASN A 231 44.27 -11.38 -8.70
N GLU A 232 43.50 -11.94 -9.63
CA GLU A 232 43.93 -12.14 -11.02
C GLU A 232 43.58 -10.93 -11.90
N ASN A 233 44.27 -10.76 -13.02
CA ASN A 233 44.12 -9.59 -13.90
C ASN A 233 42.72 -9.40 -14.46
N ASN A 234 41.95 -10.49 -14.64
CA ASN A 234 40.60 -10.46 -15.20
C ASN A 234 39.50 -10.22 -14.14
N GLN A 235 39.86 -10.06 -12.85
CA GLN A 235 38.90 -9.84 -11.78
C GLN A 235 38.05 -8.58 -12.00
N ALA A 236 38.71 -7.47 -12.35
CA ALA A 236 38.03 -6.19 -12.54
C ALA A 236 37.02 -6.22 -13.72
N GLU A 237 37.42 -6.87 -14.83
CA GLU A 237 36.52 -7.03 -16.00
C GLU A 237 35.28 -7.83 -15.66
N LEU A 238 35.41 -8.96 -14.97
CA LEU A 238 34.27 -9.79 -14.59
C LEU A 238 33.38 -9.10 -13.54
N ALA A 239 33.98 -8.40 -12.60
CA ALA A 239 33.25 -7.62 -11.61
C ALA A 239 32.40 -6.50 -12.26
N GLN A 240 32.99 -5.79 -13.25
CA GLN A 240 32.28 -4.77 -14.00
C GLN A 240 31.14 -5.39 -14.81
N TRP A 241 31.36 -6.50 -15.51
CA TRP A 241 30.31 -7.19 -16.25
C TRP A 241 29.14 -7.62 -15.35
N ILE A 242 29.43 -8.16 -14.15
CA ILE A 242 28.39 -8.54 -13.15
C ILE A 242 27.59 -7.31 -12.71
N THR A 243 28.29 -6.19 -12.47
CA THR A 243 27.64 -4.93 -12.09
C THR A 243 26.71 -4.43 -13.20
N ASP A 244 27.21 -4.36 -14.42
CA ASP A 244 26.43 -3.89 -15.58
C ASP A 244 25.24 -4.80 -15.87
N TYR A 245 25.43 -6.12 -15.82
CA TYR A 245 24.35 -7.08 -15.99
C TYR A 245 23.29 -6.97 -14.89
N THR A 246 23.71 -6.75 -13.64
CA THR A 246 22.80 -6.55 -12.50
C THR A 246 22.02 -5.26 -12.68
N ASN A 247 22.67 -4.14 -12.97
CA ASN A 247 22.05 -2.84 -13.18
C ASN A 247 21.05 -2.84 -14.36
N LYS A 248 21.37 -3.54 -15.44
CA LYS A 248 20.48 -3.75 -16.59
C LYS A 248 19.26 -4.61 -16.24
N THR A 249 19.44 -5.61 -15.38
CA THR A 249 18.43 -6.63 -15.11
C THR A 249 17.52 -6.30 -13.93
N GLN A 250 18.08 -5.72 -12.86
CA GLN A 250 17.37 -5.44 -11.61
C GLN A 250 16.09 -4.60 -11.79
N PRO A 251 16.08 -3.53 -12.63
CA PRO A 251 14.88 -2.72 -12.81
C PRO A 251 13.65 -3.51 -13.30
N ARG A 252 13.85 -4.60 -14.03
CA ARG A 252 12.77 -5.48 -14.47
C ARG A 252 11.98 -6.09 -13.31
N PHE A 253 12.62 -6.25 -12.15
CA PHE A 253 12.06 -6.92 -10.97
C PHE A 253 11.73 -5.98 -9.81
N SER A 254 12.26 -4.76 -9.82
CA SER A 254 12.12 -3.82 -8.70
C SER A 254 11.63 -2.42 -9.08
N SER A 255 11.34 -2.17 -10.37
CA SER A 255 10.77 -0.90 -10.81
C SER A 255 9.26 -0.81 -10.56
N ASN A 256 8.72 0.39 -10.68
CA ASN A 256 7.30 0.69 -10.62
C ASN A 256 6.64 0.41 -9.25
N LEU A 257 7.41 0.33 -8.18
CA LEU A 257 6.82 0.34 -6.84
C LEU A 257 6.20 1.73 -6.54
N PHE A 258 6.92 2.77 -6.94
CA PHE A 258 6.48 4.17 -6.92
C PHE A 258 6.45 4.75 -8.33
N SER A 259 5.86 5.93 -8.51
CA SER A 259 5.69 6.55 -9.81
C SER A 259 7.03 7.01 -10.39
N ASN A 260 7.23 6.72 -11.68
CA ASN A 260 8.36 7.23 -12.48
C ASN A 260 7.92 8.37 -13.43
N SER A 261 6.70 8.91 -13.26
CA SER A 261 6.18 10.01 -14.08
C SER A 261 6.67 11.37 -13.58
N ASP A 262 6.41 12.41 -14.36
CA ASP A 262 6.66 13.80 -13.94
C ASP A 262 5.69 14.29 -12.85
N GLU A 263 4.63 13.52 -12.55
CA GLU A 263 3.67 13.77 -11.48
C GLU A 263 3.95 12.96 -10.20
N ASN A 264 5.18 12.43 -10.03
CA ASN A 264 5.58 11.77 -8.79
C ASN A 264 5.70 12.77 -7.63
N VAL A 265 5.71 12.27 -6.39
CA VAL A 265 5.74 13.12 -5.18
C VAL A 265 6.98 14.02 -5.08
N PHE A 266 8.10 13.65 -5.70
CA PHE A 266 9.33 14.44 -5.68
C PHE A 266 9.34 15.61 -6.65
N SER A 267 8.37 15.66 -7.57
CA SER A 267 8.21 16.76 -8.52
C SER A 267 7.51 17.98 -7.90
N VAL A 268 6.86 17.81 -6.77
CA VAL A 268 6.12 18.86 -6.06
C VAL A 268 7.08 19.75 -5.28
N LYS A 269 7.12 21.03 -5.64
CA LYS A 269 7.95 22.01 -4.97
C LYS A 269 7.25 22.55 -3.72
N GLU A 270 8.05 22.83 -2.69
CA GLU A 270 7.58 23.51 -1.50
C GLU A 270 6.99 24.89 -1.83
N VAL A 271 5.86 25.19 -1.20
CA VAL A 271 5.27 26.52 -1.18
C VAL A 271 4.94 26.83 0.28
N LEU A 272 5.57 27.85 0.82
CA LEU A 272 5.38 28.21 2.22
C LEU A 272 3.98 28.82 2.48
N PRO A 273 3.40 28.59 3.66
CA PRO A 273 2.22 29.31 4.10
C PRO A 273 2.55 30.80 4.26
N VAL A 274 1.68 31.67 3.75
CA VAL A 274 1.85 33.13 3.80
C VAL A 274 1.12 33.68 5.01
N TYR A 275 1.83 34.47 5.80
CA TYR A 275 1.28 35.18 6.96
C TYR A 275 1.56 36.68 6.84
N THR A 276 0.62 37.53 7.28
CA THR A 276 0.85 38.97 7.38
C THR A 276 0.97 39.40 8.85
N GLU A 277 1.48 40.61 9.10
CA GLU A 277 1.52 41.17 10.46
C GLU A 277 0.12 41.32 11.08
N ASN A 278 -0.91 41.48 10.23
CA ASN A 278 -2.30 41.55 10.66
C ASN A 278 -2.95 40.17 10.91
N THR A 279 -2.37 39.08 10.41
CA THR A 279 -2.80 37.70 10.68
C THR A 279 -2.21 37.16 12.01
N LYS A 280 -2.39 37.91 13.09
CA LYS A 280 -2.05 37.45 14.45
C LYS A 280 -3.10 36.55 15.05
N GLU A 281 -4.21 36.37 14.36
CA GLU A 281 -5.30 35.52 14.80
C GLU A 281 -4.88 34.06 14.75
N GLU A 282 -4.86 33.43 15.91
CA GLU A 282 -4.66 32.00 16.08
C GLU A 282 -6.04 31.32 16.18
N VAL A 283 -6.25 30.33 15.33
CA VAL A 283 -7.47 29.53 15.29
C VAL A 283 -7.17 28.09 15.71
N ASP A 284 -8.21 27.34 16.06
CA ASP A 284 -8.08 25.90 16.24
C ASP A 284 -7.57 25.24 14.94
N GLY A 285 -6.62 24.31 15.05
CA GLY A 285 -6.04 23.64 13.88
C GLY A 285 -7.10 23.01 12.94
N ARG A 286 -8.24 22.52 13.52
CA ARG A 286 -9.38 22.03 12.72
C ARG A 286 -9.90 23.05 11.69
N MET A 287 -9.85 24.34 12.01
CA MET A 287 -10.32 25.38 11.10
C MET A 287 -9.37 25.56 9.92
N ILE A 288 -8.06 25.37 10.14
CA ILE A 288 -7.07 25.38 9.06
C ILE A 288 -7.35 24.26 8.06
N LEU A 289 -7.65 23.05 8.56
CA LEU A 289 -8.03 21.92 7.69
C LEU A 289 -9.32 22.21 6.94
N ARG A 290 -10.36 22.67 7.63
CA ARG A 290 -11.65 23.01 7.04
C ARG A 290 -11.50 24.02 5.89
N ASP A 291 -10.79 25.11 6.14
CA ASP A 291 -10.65 26.20 5.17
C ASP A 291 -9.75 25.75 4.00
N ASN A 292 -8.77 24.89 4.26
CA ASN A 292 -7.96 24.29 3.19
C ASN A 292 -8.75 23.28 2.34
N PHE A 293 -9.63 22.46 2.94
CA PHE A 293 -10.52 21.57 2.19
C PHE A 293 -11.53 22.36 1.36
N ASP A 294 -12.02 23.49 1.87
CA ASP A 294 -12.85 24.40 1.10
C ASP A 294 -12.14 24.90 -0.16
N ALA A 295 -10.89 25.30 -0.03
CA ALA A 295 -10.06 25.72 -1.17
C ALA A 295 -9.79 24.55 -2.15
N ILE A 296 -9.52 23.34 -1.63
CA ILE A 296 -9.32 22.12 -2.43
C ILE A 296 -10.58 21.80 -3.24
N PHE A 297 -11.75 21.73 -2.63
CA PHE A 297 -13.00 21.38 -3.32
C PHE A 297 -13.41 22.43 -4.35
N THR A 298 -13.02 23.68 -4.14
CA THR A 298 -13.19 24.76 -5.14
C THR A 298 -12.24 24.57 -6.32
N LYS A 299 -10.96 24.27 -6.06
CA LYS A 299 -9.90 24.16 -7.08
C LYS A 299 -9.99 22.88 -7.91
N TYR A 300 -10.36 21.74 -7.26
CA TYR A 300 -10.38 20.42 -7.87
C TYR A 300 -11.81 19.85 -7.91
N PRO A 301 -12.57 20.03 -9.02
CA PRO A 301 -13.95 19.55 -9.13
C PRO A 301 -14.10 18.03 -9.02
N ASN A 302 -13.05 17.27 -9.33
CA ASN A 302 -12.99 15.81 -9.24
C ASN A 302 -12.50 15.31 -7.87
N SER A 303 -12.19 16.18 -6.92
CA SER A 303 -11.86 15.80 -5.55
C SER A 303 -13.11 15.56 -4.72
N LEU A 304 -13.06 14.57 -3.85
CA LEU A 304 -14.15 14.22 -2.92
C LEU A 304 -13.57 13.59 -1.66
N ILE A 305 -14.32 13.68 -0.57
CA ILE A 305 -13.98 13.04 0.70
C ILE A 305 -15.15 12.22 1.21
N PHE A 306 -14.88 11.07 1.78
CA PHE A 306 -15.90 10.21 2.37
C PHE A 306 -15.29 9.37 3.50
N GLY A 307 -16.09 9.10 4.50
CA GLY A 307 -15.72 8.34 5.69
C GLY A 307 -16.85 8.30 6.69
N GLU A 308 -16.62 7.68 7.83
CA GLU A 308 -17.54 7.74 8.96
C GLU A 308 -17.61 9.16 9.50
N ASP A 309 -18.81 9.69 9.68
CA ASP A 309 -19.04 11.04 10.20
C ASP A 309 -18.38 12.19 9.39
N ALA A 310 -17.82 11.90 8.21
CA ALA A 310 -17.13 12.90 7.40
C ALA A 310 -18.07 13.96 6.81
N GLY A 311 -19.33 13.61 6.59
CA GLY A 311 -20.34 14.44 5.93
C GLY A 311 -21.06 15.40 6.87
N ASN A 312 -22.20 14.96 7.42
CA ASN A 312 -23.16 15.83 8.13
C ASN A 312 -22.55 16.58 9.33
N ILE A 313 -21.79 15.91 10.18
CA ILE A 313 -21.15 16.57 11.33
C ILE A 313 -19.79 17.19 11.02
N GLY A 314 -19.22 16.91 9.84
CA GLY A 314 -17.95 17.45 9.40
C GLY A 314 -16.74 16.83 10.05
N ASP A 315 -16.72 15.53 10.23
CA ASP A 315 -15.85 14.64 10.98
C ASP A 315 -15.93 14.79 12.52
N VAL A 316 -15.45 13.79 13.25
CA VAL A 316 -15.48 13.77 14.73
C VAL A 316 -14.72 14.93 15.40
N ASN A 317 -13.80 15.57 14.69
CA ASN A 317 -13.04 16.73 15.14
C ASN A 317 -13.46 18.04 14.44
N GLN A 318 -14.46 17.98 13.55
CA GLN A 318 -15.01 19.12 12.82
C GLN A 318 -14.03 19.79 11.84
N GLY A 319 -13.10 19.03 11.29
CA GLY A 319 -12.20 19.50 10.23
C GLY A 319 -12.86 19.65 8.85
N LEU A 320 -14.13 19.22 8.72
CA LEU A 320 -14.94 19.30 7.52
C LEU A 320 -16.30 20.01 7.79
N GLU A 321 -16.43 20.69 8.93
CA GLU A 321 -17.68 21.36 9.34
C GLU A 321 -18.25 22.25 8.23
N GLY A 322 -19.53 22.01 7.83
CA GLY A 322 -20.23 22.76 6.79
C GLY A 322 -19.88 22.40 5.34
N MET A 323 -18.93 21.49 5.12
CA MET A 323 -18.49 21.14 3.76
C MET A 323 -19.54 20.34 2.99
N GLN A 324 -20.27 19.43 3.64
CA GLN A 324 -21.36 18.69 2.98
C GLN A 324 -22.49 19.62 2.54
N GLU A 325 -22.89 20.59 3.38
CA GLU A 325 -23.90 21.59 3.03
C GLU A 325 -23.49 22.40 1.80
N LYS A 326 -22.20 22.77 1.71
CA LYS A 326 -21.65 23.59 0.63
C LYS A 326 -21.43 22.84 -0.69
N TYR A 327 -20.92 21.61 -0.63
CA TYR A 327 -20.47 20.86 -1.80
C TYR A 327 -21.36 19.66 -2.17
N GLY A 328 -22.31 19.30 -1.31
CA GLY A 328 -23.26 18.21 -1.50
C GLY A 328 -22.74 16.85 -1.06
N GLU A 329 -23.66 15.91 -0.83
CA GLU A 329 -23.39 14.56 -0.32
C GLU A 329 -22.55 13.69 -1.27
N LEU A 330 -22.52 13.98 -2.57
CA LEU A 330 -21.68 13.24 -3.52
C LEU A 330 -20.20 13.59 -3.39
N ARG A 331 -19.88 14.75 -2.86
CA ARG A 331 -18.50 15.21 -2.72
C ARG A 331 -17.97 15.13 -1.30
N VAL A 332 -18.86 15.26 -0.30
CA VAL A 332 -18.51 15.14 1.11
C VAL A 332 -19.54 14.20 1.73
N ALA A 333 -19.17 12.93 1.88
CA ALA A 333 -20.13 11.86 2.13
C ALA A 333 -19.89 11.15 3.46
N ASP A 334 -21.00 10.89 4.16
CA ASP A 334 -21.01 9.88 5.22
C ASP A 334 -21.08 8.48 4.63
N VAL A 335 -20.39 7.54 5.23
CA VAL A 335 -20.48 6.12 4.90
C VAL A 335 -20.61 5.30 6.18
N GLY A 336 -21.07 4.06 6.04
CA GLY A 336 -21.13 3.13 7.18
C GLY A 336 -19.74 2.71 7.68
N ILE A 337 -19.69 2.15 8.88
CA ILE A 337 -18.48 1.58 9.50
C ILE A 337 -18.06 0.35 8.71
N ARG A 338 -17.06 0.52 7.83
CA ARG A 338 -16.59 -0.52 6.91
C ARG A 338 -15.25 -0.13 6.28
N GLU A 339 -14.20 -0.09 7.05
CA GLU A 339 -12.90 0.49 6.70
C GLU A 339 -12.28 -0.16 5.45
N ALA A 340 -12.40 -1.48 5.29
CA ALA A 340 -11.90 -2.18 4.12
C ALA A 340 -12.63 -1.75 2.83
N THR A 341 -13.95 -1.61 2.88
CA THR A 341 -14.76 -1.15 1.74
C THR A 341 -14.55 0.34 1.46
N ILE A 342 -14.36 1.18 2.47
CA ILE A 342 -14.00 2.60 2.29
C ILE A 342 -12.74 2.70 1.42
N LEU A 343 -11.69 1.94 1.74
CA LEU A 343 -10.48 1.97 0.93
C LEU A 343 -10.69 1.35 -0.47
N GLY A 344 -11.41 0.22 -0.57
CA GLY A 344 -11.75 -0.38 -1.85
C GLY A 344 -12.54 0.56 -2.77
N GLN A 345 -13.49 1.30 -2.22
CA GLN A 345 -14.24 2.35 -2.91
C GLN A 345 -13.31 3.47 -3.40
N GLY A 346 -12.38 3.93 -2.54
CA GLY A 346 -11.38 4.93 -2.90
C GLY A 346 -10.47 4.49 -4.04
N ILE A 347 -9.97 3.24 -4.00
CA ILE A 347 -9.18 2.65 -5.10
C ILE A 347 -9.97 2.68 -6.40
N GLY A 348 -11.23 2.22 -6.37
CA GLY A 348 -12.09 2.20 -7.55
C GLY A 348 -12.35 3.60 -8.13
N MET A 349 -12.62 4.58 -7.29
CA MET A 349 -12.79 5.99 -7.69
C MET A 349 -11.53 6.58 -8.31
N ALA A 350 -10.36 6.34 -7.70
CA ALA A 350 -9.07 6.81 -8.22
C ALA A 350 -8.74 6.19 -9.59
N LEU A 351 -9.00 4.90 -9.78
CA LEU A 351 -8.86 4.22 -11.07
C LEU A 351 -9.77 4.79 -12.16
N ARG A 352 -10.84 5.48 -11.79
CA ARG A 352 -11.76 6.16 -12.71
C ARG A 352 -11.46 7.65 -12.91
N GLY A 353 -10.34 8.15 -12.38
CA GLY A 353 -9.87 9.53 -12.59
C GLY A 353 -10.40 10.56 -11.58
N LEU A 354 -11.07 10.10 -10.52
CA LEU A 354 -11.39 10.96 -9.39
C LEU A 354 -10.19 11.12 -8.47
N ARG A 355 -10.24 12.13 -7.59
CA ARG A 355 -9.22 12.39 -6.56
C ARG A 355 -9.83 12.16 -5.17
N PRO A 356 -10.01 10.89 -4.77
CA PRO A 356 -10.67 10.55 -3.53
C PRO A 356 -9.74 10.75 -2.33
N ILE A 357 -10.36 11.24 -1.24
CA ILE A 357 -9.80 11.22 0.10
C ILE A 357 -10.69 10.28 0.90
N ALA A 358 -10.15 9.11 1.25
CA ALA A 358 -10.86 8.10 2.05
C ALA A 358 -10.48 8.27 3.52
N GLU A 359 -11.46 8.56 4.36
CA GLU A 359 -11.22 8.76 5.79
C GLU A 359 -11.46 7.47 6.58
N ILE A 360 -10.46 7.07 7.35
CA ILE A 360 -10.56 6.09 8.43
C ILE A 360 -10.45 6.86 9.74
N GLN A 361 -11.46 6.74 10.57
CA GLN A 361 -11.68 7.65 11.70
C GLN A 361 -10.50 7.74 12.67
N TYR A 362 -9.86 6.60 13.01
CA TYR A 362 -8.70 6.55 13.89
C TYR A 362 -7.64 5.57 13.36
N LEU A 363 -6.38 5.83 13.70
CA LEU A 363 -5.24 5.01 13.27
C LEU A 363 -5.35 3.54 13.69
N ASP A 364 -5.91 3.25 14.88
CA ASP A 364 -6.15 1.87 15.32
C ASP A 364 -7.13 1.12 14.40
N TYR A 365 -8.10 1.80 13.80
CA TYR A 365 -9.09 1.20 12.91
C TYR A 365 -8.53 0.91 11.52
N LEU A 366 -7.43 1.54 11.16
CA LEU A 366 -6.74 1.26 9.90
C LEU A 366 -6.34 -0.22 9.78
N LEU A 367 -6.21 -0.94 10.91
CA LEU A 367 -5.90 -2.37 10.93
C LEU A 367 -6.95 -3.22 10.21
N TYR A 368 -8.23 -2.80 10.22
CA TYR A 368 -9.30 -3.49 9.47
C TYR A 368 -9.13 -3.35 7.95
N ALA A 369 -8.41 -2.34 7.50
CA ALA A 369 -8.18 -2.05 6.08
C ALA A 369 -6.75 -2.39 5.62
N ILE A 370 -5.87 -2.84 6.51
CA ILE A 370 -4.43 -3.02 6.21
C ILE A 370 -4.20 -4.02 5.07
N GLN A 371 -5.04 -5.05 4.93
CA GLN A 371 -4.93 -6.00 3.83
C GLN A 371 -5.20 -5.32 2.49
N ILE A 372 -6.24 -4.50 2.39
CA ILE A 372 -6.59 -3.76 1.16
C ILE A 372 -5.49 -2.73 0.83
N MET A 373 -4.91 -2.11 1.84
CA MET A 373 -3.76 -1.21 1.64
C MET A 373 -2.55 -1.96 1.10
N SER A 374 -2.18 -3.09 1.73
CA SER A 374 -0.99 -3.87 1.40
C SER A 374 -1.12 -4.57 0.05
N ASP A 375 -2.21 -5.31 -0.15
CA ASP A 375 -2.32 -6.22 -1.29
C ASP A 375 -2.88 -5.54 -2.54
N ASP A 376 -3.86 -4.65 -2.39
CA ASP A 376 -4.54 -4.04 -3.52
C ASP A 376 -3.96 -2.68 -3.90
N LEU A 377 -3.80 -1.77 -2.94
CA LEU A 377 -3.34 -0.41 -3.23
C LEU A 377 -1.82 -0.34 -3.43
N ALA A 378 -1.03 -0.81 -2.47
CA ALA A 378 0.43 -0.70 -2.48
C ALA A 378 1.07 -1.46 -3.66
N THR A 379 0.48 -2.59 -4.07
CA THR A 379 1.03 -3.41 -5.16
C THR A 379 0.49 -3.03 -6.53
N LEU A 380 -0.53 -2.18 -6.63
CA LEU A 380 -1.25 -1.91 -7.88
C LEU A 380 -0.31 -1.47 -9.01
N GLN A 381 0.50 -0.46 -8.75
CA GLN A 381 1.42 0.09 -9.73
C GLN A 381 2.53 -0.92 -10.08
N TYR A 382 3.09 -1.59 -9.08
CA TYR A 382 4.12 -2.61 -9.27
C TYR A 382 3.61 -3.79 -10.14
N ARG A 383 2.49 -4.42 -9.76
CA ARG A 383 1.96 -5.60 -10.47
C ARG A 383 1.43 -5.31 -11.88
N THR A 384 1.09 -4.04 -12.16
CA THR A 384 0.64 -3.60 -13.49
C THR A 384 1.76 -2.95 -14.32
N VAL A 385 3.00 -2.98 -13.82
CA VAL A 385 4.18 -2.40 -14.48
C VAL A 385 3.94 -0.90 -14.79
N GLY A 386 3.44 -0.16 -13.82
CA GLY A 386 3.14 1.27 -13.92
C GLY A 386 1.93 1.64 -14.79
N LYS A 387 1.15 0.66 -15.28
CA LYS A 387 0.02 0.92 -16.19
C LYS A 387 -1.27 1.34 -15.49
N GLN A 388 -1.40 1.04 -14.21
CA GLN A 388 -2.52 1.49 -13.39
C GLN A 388 -2.00 2.25 -12.17
N LYS A 389 -2.62 3.38 -11.89
CA LYS A 389 -2.32 4.24 -10.74
C LYS A 389 -3.61 4.56 -10.02
N ALA A 390 -3.57 4.58 -8.71
CA ALA A 390 -4.69 4.95 -7.87
C ALA A 390 -4.23 6.03 -6.87
N PRO A 391 -4.25 7.31 -7.26
CA PRO A 391 -3.85 8.43 -6.38
C PRO A 391 -4.90 8.68 -5.29
N LEU A 392 -5.05 7.70 -4.40
CA LEU A 392 -5.92 7.73 -3.25
C LEU A 392 -5.19 8.37 -2.07
N ILE A 393 -5.79 9.36 -1.45
CA ILE A 393 -5.33 9.90 -0.17
C ILE A 393 -6.12 9.21 0.93
N ILE A 394 -5.43 8.50 1.82
CA ILE A 394 -6.00 7.91 3.02
C ILE A 394 -5.77 8.88 4.15
N ARG A 395 -6.86 9.40 4.71
CA ARG A 395 -6.84 10.30 5.86
C ARG A 395 -7.14 9.52 7.12
N THR A 396 -6.32 9.68 8.14
CA THR A 396 -6.61 9.17 9.48
C THR A 396 -6.00 10.07 10.53
N ARG A 397 -6.37 9.86 11.77
CA ARG A 397 -5.82 10.58 12.91
C ARG A 397 -5.31 9.63 13.95
N GLY A 398 -4.15 9.96 14.53
CA GLY A 398 -3.47 9.09 15.48
C GLY A 398 -2.51 9.85 16.38
N HIS A 399 -1.84 9.08 17.21
CA HIS A 399 -0.94 9.52 18.25
C HIS A 399 -1.64 10.30 19.38
N ARG A 400 -1.30 9.97 20.61
CA ARG A 400 -1.72 10.66 21.83
C ARG A 400 -3.24 10.83 22.02
N LEU A 401 -3.97 9.74 21.95
CA LEU A 401 -5.29 9.65 22.53
C LEU A 401 -5.26 8.68 23.72
N GLU A 402 -6.07 8.93 24.72
CA GLU A 402 -6.17 8.10 25.91
C GLU A 402 -7.01 6.84 25.66
N GLY A 403 -6.62 5.73 26.33
CA GLY A 403 -7.37 4.48 26.33
C GLY A 403 -6.90 3.43 25.33
N ILE A 404 -7.42 2.22 25.47
CA ILE A 404 -6.92 1.02 24.79
C ILE A 404 -7.21 1.03 23.28
N TRP A 405 -8.35 1.56 22.87
CA TRP A 405 -8.85 1.43 21.49
C TRP A 405 -8.46 2.56 20.53
N HIS A 406 -7.97 3.69 21.05
CA HIS A 406 -7.68 4.88 20.26
C HIS A 406 -6.27 5.43 20.47
N SER A 407 -5.44 4.73 21.20
CA SER A 407 -4.13 5.21 21.64
C SER A 407 -2.96 4.51 20.98
N GLY A 408 -3.22 3.61 20.06
CA GLY A 408 -2.17 2.88 19.37
C GLY A 408 -1.41 3.76 18.38
N SER A 409 -0.14 3.43 18.22
CA SER A 409 0.73 3.98 17.19
C SER A 409 1.41 2.83 16.43
N PRO A 410 0.67 2.00 15.67
CA PRO A 410 1.21 0.80 15.04
C PRO A 410 2.04 1.13 13.79
N MET A 411 2.91 2.13 13.89
CA MET A 411 3.64 2.70 12.74
C MET A 411 4.62 1.71 12.14
N GLY A 412 5.34 0.93 12.97
CA GLY A 412 6.27 -0.09 12.50
C GLY A 412 5.57 -1.17 11.66
N MET A 413 4.36 -1.57 12.04
CA MET A 413 3.56 -2.49 11.23
C MET A 413 3.12 -1.84 9.92
N ILE A 414 2.61 -0.62 9.95
CA ILE A 414 2.12 0.11 8.77
C ILE A 414 3.24 0.27 7.75
N ILE A 415 4.37 0.88 8.11
CA ILE A 415 5.47 1.14 7.18
C ILE A 415 6.07 -0.12 6.57
N ASN A 416 5.99 -1.27 7.25
CA ASN A 416 6.44 -2.55 6.70
C ASN A 416 5.40 -3.22 5.79
N ALA A 417 4.10 -3.03 6.05
CA ALA A 417 3.02 -3.62 5.26
C ALA A 417 2.74 -2.85 3.95
N VAL A 418 2.88 -1.51 3.94
CA VAL A 418 2.34 -0.66 2.86
C VAL A 418 3.42 -0.14 1.88
N ARG A 419 4.44 -0.94 1.57
CA ARG A 419 5.47 -0.57 0.58
C ARG A 419 4.85 -0.32 -0.79
N GLY A 420 4.88 0.93 -1.27
CA GLY A 420 4.18 1.44 -2.45
C GLY A 420 3.12 2.50 -2.12
N ILE A 421 2.96 2.85 -0.83
CA ILE A 421 2.15 3.97 -0.35
C ILE A 421 3.06 4.92 0.43
N HIS A 422 2.93 6.21 0.21
CA HIS A 422 3.64 7.22 1.01
C HIS A 422 3.01 7.34 2.39
N VAL A 423 3.82 7.51 3.44
CA VAL A 423 3.34 7.62 4.84
C VAL A 423 3.81 8.94 5.42
N LEU A 424 2.86 9.86 5.63
CA LEU A 424 3.07 11.25 6.02
C LEU A 424 2.55 11.48 7.43
N VAL A 425 3.37 12.12 8.26
CA VAL A 425 3.15 12.27 9.70
C VAL A 425 3.29 13.73 10.13
N PRO A 426 2.37 14.61 9.70
CA PRO A 426 2.43 16.04 9.99
C PRO A 426 2.38 16.30 11.50
N ARG A 427 3.18 17.26 12.00
CA ARG A 427 3.20 17.65 13.42
C ARG A 427 2.05 18.57 13.83
N ASN A 428 1.40 19.21 12.87
CA ASN A 428 0.28 20.15 13.08
C ASN A 428 -0.64 20.20 11.85
N MET A 429 -1.74 20.95 11.93
CA MET A 429 -2.74 20.98 10.88
C MET A 429 -2.33 21.83 9.68
N THR A 430 -1.48 22.82 9.84
CA THR A 430 -0.89 23.56 8.72
C THR A 430 -0.03 22.63 7.86
N LYS A 431 0.82 21.78 8.47
CA LYS A 431 1.61 20.78 7.73
C LYS A 431 0.74 19.73 7.06
N ALA A 432 -0.33 19.28 7.74
CA ALA A 432 -1.30 18.35 7.15
C ALA A 432 -2.00 18.94 5.92
N ALA A 433 -2.47 20.18 6.01
CA ALA A 433 -3.07 20.91 4.90
C ALA A 433 -2.10 21.03 3.71
N GLY A 434 -0.83 21.36 4.00
CA GLY A 434 0.24 21.40 2.98
C GLY A 434 0.46 20.04 2.29
N PHE A 435 0.38 18.92 3.02
CA PHE A 435 0.47 17.58 2.43
C PHE A 435 -0.72 17.26 1.52
N TYR A 436 -1.95 17.60 1.90
CA TYR A 436 -3.11 17.42 1.02
C TYR A 436 -2.94 18.19 -0.28
N ASN A 437 -2.46 19.44 -0.21
CA ASN A 437 -2.21 20.25 -1.40
C ASN A 437 -1.10 19.65 -2.29
N SER A 438 -0.04 19.10 -1.70
CA SER A 438 1.03 18.41 -2.42
C SER A 438 0.53 17.14 -3.10
N LEU A 439 -0.23 16.31 -2.38
CA LEU A 439 -0.72 15.03 -2.86
C LEU A 439 -1.73 15.17 -4.01
N LEU A 440 -2.51 16.25 -4.05
CA LEU A 440 -3.44 16.48 -5.16
C LEU A 440 -2.74 16.84 -6.49
N GLU A 441 -1.46 17.15 -6.45
CA GLU A 441 -0.62 17.34 -7.66
C GLU A 441 0.16 16.08 -8.04
N CYS A 442 0.04 14.98 -7.26
CA CYS A 442 0.75 13.73 -7.50
C CYS A 442 -0.19 12.63 -8.01
N ASP A 443 0.38 11.61 -8.64
CA ASP A 443 -0.33 10.42 -9.15
C ASP A 443 -0.14 9.16 -8.29
N GLU A 444 0.28 9.33 -7.03
CA GLU A 444 0.64 8.26 -6.10
C GLU A 444 -0.29 8.23 -4.87
N PRO A 445 -0.53 7.03 -4.29
CA PRO A 445 -1.30 6.92 -3.07
C PRO A 445 -0.49 7.32 -1.84
N ALA A 446 -1.18 7.92 -0.86
CA ALA A 446 -0.56 8.28 0.41
C ALA A 446 -1.49 8.08 1.60
N LEU A 447 -0.89 7.81 2.76
CA LEU A 447 -1.51 7.83 4.08
C LEU A 447 -1.06 9.09 4.81
N VAL A 448 -2.00 9.93 5.21
CA VAL A 448 -1.77 11.11 6.05
C VAL A 448 -2.31 10.84 7.44
N ILE A 449 -1.42 10.85 8.44
CA ILE A 449 -1.76 10.60 9.85
C ILE A 449 -1.73 11.93 10.59
N GLU A 450 -2.90 12.54 10.73
CA GLU A 450 -3.06 13.81 11.42
C GLU A 450 -2.86 13.67 12.94
N CYS A 451 -2.24 14.67 13.55
CA CYS A 451 -2.07 14.73 15.01
C CYS A 451 -3.43 14.85 15.71
N LEU A 452 -3.86 13.82 16.40
CA LEU A 452 -5.19 13.80 17.03
C LEU A 452 -5.39 14.98 18.01
N ASN A 453 -4.40 15.30 18.81
CA ASN A 453 -4.47 16.44 19.74
C ASN A 453 -4.27 17.80 19.04
N GLY A 454 -3.88 17.82 17.77
CA GLY A 454 -3.63 19.02 16.98
C GLY A 454 -4.88 19.84 16.65
N TYR A 455 -6.05 19.19 16.57
CA TYR A 455 -7.29 19.84 16.14
C TYR A 455 -7.73 21.02 17.00
N ARG A 456 -7.42 21.00 18.28
CA ARG A 456 -7.78 22.06 19.24
C ARG A 456 -6.60 22.95 19.63
N LEU A 457 -5.41 22.68 19.08
CA LEU A 457 -4.26 23.56 19.28
C LEU A 457 -4.38 24.79 18.40
N LYS A 458 -3.86 25.90 18.92
CA LYS A 458 -3.89 27.17 18.21
C LYS A 458 -2.74 27.26 17.20
N GLU A 459 -3.09 27.58 15.98
CA GLU A 459 -2.15 27.83 14.89
C GLU A 459 -2.49 29.14 14.18
N ARG A 460 -1.46 29.82 13.64
CA ARG A 460 -1.68 31.04 12.84
C ARG A 460 -2.42 30.70 11.55
N THR A 461 -3.35 31.54 11.16
CA THR A 461 -4.15 31.39 9.94
C THR A 461 -3.34 31.73 8.69
N PRO A 462 -3.06 30.79 7.76
CA PRO A 462 -2.44 31.08 6.47
C PRO A 462 -3.39 31.87 5.56
N LEU A 463 -2.85 32.65 4.64
CA LEU A 463 -3.64 33.40 3.65
C LEU A 463 -3.81 32.68 2.31
N ASN A 464 -2.96 31.70 2.01
CA ASN A 464 -2.89 31.01 0.72
C ASN A 464 -3.38 29.56 0.82
N TYR A 465 -4.56 29.36 1.37
CA TYR A 465 -5.22 28.04 1.42
C TYR A 465 -5.32 27.40 0.03
N GLY A 466 -5.09 26.08 -0.06
CA GLY A 466 -5.08 25.33 -1.32
C GLY A 466 -3.83 25.53 -2.19
N GLU A 467 -2.88 26.38 -1.76
CA GLU A 467 -1.66 26.72 -2.52
C GLU A 467 -0.37 26.33 -1.81
N PHE A 468 -0.27 26.52 -0.46
CA PHE A 468 0.94 26.13 0.26
C PHE A 468 1.09 24.60 0.27
N LYS A 469 2.35 24.13 0.18
CA LYS A 469 2.69 22.72 -0.02
C LYS A 469 3.81 22.30 0.91
N THR A 470 3.65 21.19 1.59
CA THR A 470 4.71 20.55 2.37
C THR A 470 5.44 19.54 1.47
N PRO A 471 6.77 19.62 1.33
CA PRO A 471 7.52 18.68 0.51
C PRO A 471 7.51 17.29 1.13
N ILE A 472 7.42 16.25 0.28
CA ILE A 472 7.35 14.86 0.71
C ILE A 472 8.75 14.25 0.69
N GLY A 473 9.12 13.56 1.78
CA GLY A 473 10.44 12.96 1.94
C GLY A 473 11.52 13.93 2.42
N VAL A 474 11.17 15.16 2.74
CA VAL A 474 12.09 16.18 3.25
C VAL A 474 11.82 16.40 4.73
N VAL A 475 12.86 16.36 5.54
CA VAL A 475 12.78 16.68 6.98
C VAL A 475 12.84 18.18 7.23
N GLU A 476 12.38 18.61 8.42
CA GLU A 476 12.47 20.02 8.82
C GLU A 476 13.27 20.16 10.13
N THR A 477 14.30 21.01 10.11
CA THR A 477 15.01 21.37 11.35
C THR A 477 14.21 22.45 12.08
N LEU A 478 13.58 22.07 13.20
CA LEU A 478 12.75 22.96 14.02
C LEU A 478 13.60 23.88 14.89
N LYS A 479 14.73 23.37 15.34
CA LYS A 479 15.70 24.06 16.17
C LYS A 479 17.10 23.58 15.84
N GLU A 480 17.98 24.49 15.51
CA GLU A 480 19.42 24.23 15.43
C GLU A 480 20.00 23.97 16.84
N GLY A 481 21.00 23.09 16.90
CA GLY A 481 21.71 22.75 18.14
C GLY A 481 23.10 22.18 17.89
N ALA A 482 23.86 21.97 18.94
CA ALA A 482 25.27 21.57 18.82
C ALA A 482 25.63 20.28 19.59
N ASP A 483 24.82 19.86 20.56
CA ASP A 483 25.22 18.78 21.50
C ASP A 483 24.63 17.41 21.13
N ILE A 484 23.39 17.36 20.63
CA ILE A 484 22.68 16.11 20.30
C ILE A 484 21.59 16.36 19.27
N THR A 485 21.40 15.41 18.34
CA THR A 485 20.29 15.39 17.37
C THR A 485 19.13 14.59 17.95
N LEU A 486 17.95 15.24 18.07
CA LEU A 486 16.69 14.63 18.46
C LEU A 486 15.81 14.48 17.21
N VAL A 487 15.43 13.26 16.88
CA VAL A 487 14.60 12.95 15.71
C VAL A 487 13.24 12.42 16.18
N SER A 488 12.16 13.03 15.71
CA SER A 488 10.81 12.59 16.01
C SER A 488 9.83 12.98 14.90
N TYR A 489 8.55 12.70 15.09
CA TYR A 489 7.48 13.03 14.15
C TYR A 489 6.14 13.23 14.87
N GLY A 490 5.19 13.85 14.19
CA GLY A 490 3.81 14.00 14.64
C GLY A 490 3.68 14.71 15.99
N SER A 491 2.74 14.26 16.81
CA SER A 491 2.43 14.89 18.11
C SER A 491 3.59 14.88 19.11
N THR A 492 4.50 13.93 18.99
CA THR A 492 5.62 13.74 19.93
C THR A 492 6.60 14.92 19.90
N LEU A 493 6.70 15.61 18.77
CA LEU A 493 7.59 16.76 18.61
C LEU A 493 7.35 17.87 19.65
N ARG A 494 6.11 18.10 20.08
CA ARG A 494 5.83 19.09 21.14
C ARG A 494 6.49 18.77 22.47
N LEU A 495 6.58 17.49 22.80
CA LEU A 495 7.28 17.05 24.01
C LEU A 495 8.78 17.17 23.84
N VAL A 496 9.29 16.88 22.63
CA VAL A 496 10.71 17.08 22.29
C VAL A 496 11.08 18.56 22.41
N GLU A 497 10.25 19.47 21.90
CA GLU A 497 10.47 20.93 22.02
C GLU A 497 10.41 21.40 23.48
N GLN A 498 9.48 20.85 24.28
CA GLN A 498 9.41 21.15 25.71
C GLN A 498 10.68 20.69 26.43
N ALA A 499 11.07 19.43 26.29
CA ALA A 499 12.27 18.88 26.90
C ALA A 499 13.54 19.62 26.46
N ALA A 500 13.63 20.01 25.18
CA ALA A 500 14.78 20.76 24.67
C ALA A 500 14.91 22.17 25.28
N LYS A 501 13.81 22.83 25.67
CA LYS A 501 13.84 24.09 26.39
C LYS A 501 14.42 23.89 27.80
N GLU A 502 13.97 22.87 28.52
CA GLU A 502 14.45 22.54 29.86
C GLU A 502 15.92 22.07 29.83
N LEU A 503 16.33 21.31 28.81
CA LEU A 503 17.72 20.90 28.60
C LEU A 503 18.64 22.07 28.33
N LEU A 504 18.17 23.10 27.62
CA LEU A 504 18.96 24.33 27.40
C LEU A 504 19.26 25.07 28.70
N GLU A 505 18.35 25.03 29.67
CA GLU A 505 18.55 25.66 31.01
C GLU A 505 19.72 25.02 31.79
N VAL A 506 20.01 23.74 31.51
CA VAL A 506 21.15 23.03 32.09
C VAL A 506 22.36 22.96 31.14
N GLY A 507 22.35 23.73 30.06
CA GLY A 507 23.47 23.91 29.14
C GLY A 507 23.66 22.79 28.13
N ILE A 508 22.55 22.11 27.72
CA ILE A 508 22.52 21.12 26.64
C ILE A 508 21.73 21.71 25.48
N ASP A 509 22.39 21.88 24.31
CA ASP A 509 21.82 22.50 23.12
C ASP A 509 21.42 21.42 22.09
N CYS A 510 20.14 21.06 22.11
CA CYS A 510 19.58 20.04 21.24
C CYS A 510 19.24 20.57 19.85
N GLU A 511 19.58 19.84 18.80
CA GLU A 511 19.03 20.00 17.46
C GLU A 511 17.78 19.14 17.31
N ILE A 512 16.67 19.72 16.81
CA ILE A 512 15.39 19.04 16.70
C ILE A 512 15.02 18.91 15.23
N ILE A 513 14.80 17.66 14.80
CA ILE A 513 14.40 17.33 13.44
C ILE A 513 13.02 16.68 13.43
N ASP A 514 12.11 17.27 12.64
CA ASP A 514 10.81 16.72 12.27
C ASP A 514 10.94 15.89 11.00
N LEU A 515 10.64 14.59 11.08
CA LEU A 515 10.68 13.69 9.94
C LEU A 515 9.66 14.02 8.86
N GLN A 516 8.50 14.56 9.21
CA GLN A 516 7.38 14.87 8.32
C GLN A 516 6.84 13.68 7.51
N SER A 517 7.70 12.76 7.06
CA SER A 517 7.33 11.53 6.35
C SER A 517 8.22 10.36 6.76
N LEU A 518 7.63 9.16 6.81
CA LEU A 518 8.32 7.90 7.05
C LEU A 518 8.60 7.14 5.75
N LEU A 519 7.71 7.25 4.78
CA LEU A 519 7.86 6.75 3.42
C LEU A 519 7.44 7.87 2.44
N PRO A 520 8.38 8.44 1.66
CA PRO A 520 9.82 8.23 1.66
C PRO A 520 10.51 8.84 2.88
N PHE A 521 11.73 8.36 3.18
CA PHE A 521 12.50 8.80 4.35
C PHE A 521 13.64 9.71 3.93
N ASP A 522 13.74 10.89 4.52
CA ASP A 522 14.87 11.86 4.45
C ASP A 522 15.73 11.75 3.17
N ILE A 523 15.16 12.13 2.03
CA ILE A 523 15.79 11.97 0.71
C ILE A 523 17.07 12.80 0.52
N ASN A 524 17.25 13.83 1.35
CA ASN A 524 18.38 14.73 1.32
C ASN A 524 19.51 14.33 2.30
N HIS A 525 19.30 13.32 3.14
CA HIS A 525 20.21 12.89 4.21
C HIS A 525 20.51 14.02 5.20
N ASP A 526 19.52 14.87 5.51
CA ASP A 526 19.69 16.02 6.37
C ASP A 526 19.89 15.62 7.83
N ILE A 527 19.34 14.47 8.26
CA ILE A 527 19.57 13.91 9.60
C ILE A 527 21.04 13.56 9.80
N VAL A 528 21.68 12.96 8.80
CA VAL A 528 23.12 12.60 8.89
C VAL A 528 23.99 13.85 8.90
N LYS A 529 23.61 14.94 8.21
CA LYS A 529 24.29 16.22 8.28
C LYS A 529 24.21 16.81 9.70
N SER A 530 23.06 16.68 10.37
CA SER A 530 22.89 17.05 11.76
C SER A 530 23.79 16.22 12.68
N ILE A 531 23.78 14.89 12.54
CA ILE A 531 24.62 13.98 13.32
C ILE A 531 26.11 14.28 13.15
N ALA A 532 26.54 14.63 11.94
CA ALA A 532 27.94 15.02 11.68
C ALA A 532 28.38 16.26 12.46
N LYS A 533 27.43 17.12 12.88
CA LYS A 533 27.64 18.29 13.71
C LYS A 533 27.58 17.94 15.21
N THR A 534 26.59 17.16 15.63
CA THR A 534 26.29 16.91 17.05
C THR A 534 26.92 15.64 17.61
N ASN A 535 27.28 14.69 16.77
CA ASN A 535 27.88 13.37 17.05
C ASN A 535 27.03 12.45 17.95
N ARG A 536 25.77 12.79 18.24
CA ARG A 536 24.85 12.02 19.09
C ARG A 536 23.45 11.99 18.50
N LEU A 537 22.76 10.86 18.67
CA LEU A 537 21.43 10.63 18.13
C LEU A 537 20.50 10.02 19.17
N LEU A 538 19.33 10.64 19.36
CA LEU A 538 18.18 10.04 20.05
C LEU A 538 16.96 10.09 19.11
N VAL A 539 16.34 8.94 18.87
CA VAL A 539 15.05 8.84 18.17
C VAL A 539 13.94 8.67 19.19
N ILE A 540 12.96 9.57 19.16
CA ILE A 540 11.80 9.56 20.06
C ILE A 540 10.56 9.13 19.29
N ASP A 541 9.84 8.13 19.77
CA ASP A 541 8.75 7.47 19.06
C ASP A 541 7.62 7.07 20.00
N GLU A 542 6.37 7.26 19.58
CA GLU A 542 5.20 6.78 20.33
C GLU A 542 4.86 5.30 20.08
N ASP A 543 5.47 4.67 19.09
CA ASP A 543 5.30 3.23 18.86
C ASP A 543 6.03 2.41 19.95
N VAL A 544 5.71 1.15 20.02
CA VAL A 544 6.35 0.22 20.96
C VAL A 544 7.81 -0.07 20.56
N PRO A 545 8.65 -0.61 21.46
CA PRO A 545 10.01 -0.98 21.11
C PRO A 545 10.05 -1.92 19.87
N GLY A 546 10.89 -1.58 18.90
CA GLY A 546 10.96 -2.29 17.63
C GLY A 546 9.95 -1.82 16.57
N GLY A 547 9.19 -0.78 16.85
CA GLY A 547 8.27 -0.13 15.92
C GLY A 547 8.95 0.79 14.90
N ALA A 548 8.38 1.98 14.67
CA ALA A 548 8.94 2.93 13.70
C ALA A 548 10.38 3.35 14.01
N SER A 549 10.74 3.47 15.29
CA SER A 549 12.11 3.81 15.70
C SER A 549 13.17 2.83 15.19
N ALA A 550 12.85 1.54 15.06
CA ALA A 550 13.78 0.55 14.48
C ALA A 550 14.02 0.83 12.99
N PHE A 551 12.96 1.13 12.25
CA PHE A 551 13.06 1.53 10.84
C PHE A 551 13.87 2.83 10.70
N ILE A 552 13.56 3.85 11.48
CA ILE A 552 14.25 5.14 11.47
C ILE A 552 15.75 4.97 11.73
N LEU A 553 16.12 4.21 12.78
CA LEU A 553 17.52 3.93 13.07
C LEU A 553 18.21 3.21 11.92
N GLN A 554 17.60 2.19 11.33
CA GLN A 554 18.19 1.47 10.21
C GLN A 554 18.45 2.39 9.01
N GLN A 555 17.47 3.27 8.69
CA GLN A 555 17.66 4.24 7.62
C GLN A 555 18.86 5.17 7.90
N ILE A 556 18.94 5.73 9.10
CA ILE A 556 20.00 6.68 9.46
C ILE A 556 21.36 5.98 9.55
N ILE A 557 21.43 4.88 10.31
CA ILE A 557 22.71 4.27 10.71
C ILE A 557 23.32 3.45 9.57
N GLU A 558 22.50 2.60 8.89
CA GLU A 558 22.99 1.67 7.87
C GLU A 558 22.87 2.27 6.46
N ASN A 559 21.66 2.75 6.08
CA ASN A 559 21.41 3.13 4.69
C ASN A 559 22.02 4.50 4.34
N GLN A 560 22.04 5.42 5.27
CA GLN A 560 22.61 6.77 5.11
C GLN A 560 24.02 6.91 5.74
N GLU A 561 24.59 5.82 6.26
CA GLU A 561 25.94 5.76 6.84
C GLU A 561 26.16 6.70 8.05
N GLY A 562 25.13 7.04 8.78
CA GLY A 562 25.18 7.94 9.95
C GLY A 562 26.07 7.42 11.08
N TYR A 563 26.32 6.10 11.14
CA TYR A 563 27.25 5.48 12.09
C TYR A 563 28.64 6.12 12.07
N ASN A 564 29.12 6.55 10.91
CA ASN A 564 30.47 7.11 10.73
C ASN A 564 30.71 8.43 11.51
N TYR A 565 29.65 9.09 11.98
CA TYR A 565 29.72 10.39 12.65
C TYR A 565 29.42 10.33 14.15
N LEU A 566 29.06 9.16 14.69
CA LEU A 566 28.69 9.01 16.09
C LEU A 566 29.91 8.82 16.99
N ASP A 567 29.93 9.53 18.12
CA ASP A 567 30.90 9.35 19.19
C ASP A 567 30.31 8.61 20.40
N SER A 568 29.01 8.35 20.40
CA SER A 568 28.28 7.62 21.43
C SER A 568 27.24 6.66 20.81
N LYS A 569 26.73 5.74 21.62
CA LYS A 569 25.70 4.80 21.20
C LYS A 569 24.42 5.55 20.81
N PRO A 570 23.91 5.39 19.57
CA PRO A 570 22.59 5.92 19.22
C PRO A 570 21.51 5.21 20.05
N GLN A 571 20.50 5.96 20.50
CA GLN A 571 19.46 5.44 21.38
C GLN A 571 18.07 5.73 20.85
N THR A 572 17.10 4.97 21.35
CA THR A 572 15.67 5.21 21.15
C THR A 572 14.99 5.45 22.49
N LEU A 573 13.95 6.27 22.46
CA LEU A 573 12.98 6.41 23.54
C LEU A 573 11.61 6.12 22.96
N THR A 574 10.95 5.06 23.42
CA THR A 574 9.70 4.54 22.85
C THR A 574 8.63 4.40 23.92
N SER A 575 7.40 4.16 23.52
CA SER A 575 6.35 3.69 24.43
C SER A 575 6.75 2.36 25.07
N LYS A 576 6.08 2.01 26.17
CA LYS A 576 6.21 0.68 26.78
C LYS A 576 5.54 -0.37 25.89
N ALA A 577 5.96 -1.63 26.04
CA ALA A 577 5.46 -2.75 25.21
C ALA A 577 4.03 -3.22 25.60
N HIS A 578 3.13 -2.28 25.86
CA HIS A 578 1.73 -2.51 26.15
C HIS A 578 0.90 -1.30 25.73
N ARG A 579 -0.41 -1.49 25.54
CA ARG A 579 -1.32 -0.37 25.29
C ARG A 579 -1.50 0.46 26.56
N PRO A 580 -1.62 1.79 26.44
CA PRO A 580 -1.84 2.67 27.60
C PRO A 580 -3.14 2.33 28.32
N ALA A 581 -3.14 2.45 29.64
CA ALA A 581 -4.37 2.47 30.40
C ALA A 581 -5.14 3.76 30.12
N TYR A 582 -6.43 3.77 30.45
CA TYR A 582 -7.24 4.97 30.27
C TYR A 582 -6.82 6.09 31.26
N GLY A 583 -6.91 7.32 30.78
CA GLY A 583 -6.61 8.52 31.54
C GLY A 583 -5.17 9.01 31.42
N THR A 584 -4.94 10.23 31.89
CA THR A 584 -3.67 10.96 31.77
C THR A 584 -2.49 10.22 32.40
N ASP A 585 -2.69 9.57 33.55
CA ASP A 585 -1.65 8.76 34.20
C ASP A 585 -1.31 7.53 33.35
N GLY A 586 -2.31 6.89 32.75
CA GLY A 586 -2.10 5.76 31.85
C GLY A 586 -1.23 6.14 30.65
N ASP A 587 -1.48 7.29 30.06
CA ASP A 587 -0.68 7.83 28.96
C ASP A 587 0.74 8.19 29.42
N TYR A 588 0.86 8.92 30.53
CA TYR A 588 2.15 9.36 31.08
C TYR A 588 3.10 8.21 31.41
N PHE A 589 2.59 7.14 32.06
CA PHE A 589 3.41 5.97 32.41
C PHE A 589 3.63 4.98 31.26
N SER A 590 2.98 5.17 30.13
CA SER A 590 3.07 4.26 28.98
C SER A 590 3.81 4.83 27.78
N LYS A 591 3.73 6.13 27.56
CA LYS A 591 4.31 6.82 26.39
C LYS A 591 5.43 7.78 26.82
N PRO A 592 6.36 8.16 25.94
CA PRO A 592 7.37 9.15 26.25
C PRO A 592 6.77 10.46 26.76
N SER A 593 7.25 10.95 27.87
CA SER A 593 6.97 12.28 28.44
C SER A 593 8.12 13.26 28.16
N ALA A 594 7.92 14.55 28.44
CA ALA A 594 9.01 15.52 28.36
C ALA A 594 10.12 15.21 29.37
N GLU A 595 9.74 14.72 30.55
CA GLU A 595 10.67 14.30 31.61
C GLU A 595 11.48 13.08 31.17
N ASP A 596 10.86 12.05 30.55
CA ASP A 596 11.58 10.89 30.02
C ASP A 596 12.61 11.31 28.96
N ILE A 597 12.24 12.27 28.08
CA ILE A 597 13.15 12.79 27.06
C ILE A 597 14.30 13.55 27.71
N PHE A 598 14.02 14.42 28.68
CA PHE A 598 15.03 15.17 29.44
C PHE A 598 16.02 14.23 30.09
N GLU A 599 15.55 13.29 30.90
CA GLU A 599 16.39 12.35 31.64
C GLU A 599 17.25 11.49 30.71
N LYS A 600 16.66 11.05 29.58
CA LYS A 600 17.38 10.25 28.59
C LYS A 600 18.51 11.03 27.93
N VAL A 601 18.23 12.24 27.47
CA VAL A 601 19.25 13.12 26.87
C VAL A 601 20.32 13.47 27.91
N TYR A 602 19.92 13.84 29.10
CA TYR A 602 20.86 14.17 30.18
C TYR A 602 21.80 13.00 30.52
N ALA A 603 21.29 11.78 30.58
CA ALA A 603 22.10 10.58 30.78
C ALA A 603 23.11 10.34 29.66
N MET A 604 22.73 10.60 28.39
CA MET A 604 23.66 10.54 27.26
C MET A 604 24.76 11.61 27.36
N MET A 605 24.43 12.81 27.84
CA MET A 605 25.40 13.89 28.04
C MET A 605 26.29 13.66 29.27
N ASN A 606 25.76 13.02 30.31
CA ASN A 606 26.57 12.57 31.47
C ASN A 606 27.62 11.53 31.02
N GLU A 607 27.25 10.55 30.17
CA GLU A 607 28.20 9.59 29.62
C GLU A 607 29.32 10.29 28.83
N ALA A 608 28.98 11.31 28.04
CA ALA A 608 29.94 12.04 27.21
C ALA A 608 30.86 12.96 28.05
N ASN A 609 30.34 13.62 29.08
CA ASN A 609 31.09 14.55 29.94
C ASN A 609 30.56 14.56 31.39
N PRO A 610 30.95 13.56 32.21
CA PRO A 610 30.47 13.45 33.59
C PRO A 610 30.85 14.65 34.49
N SER A 611 31.92 15.36 34.13
CA SER A 611 32.37 16.54 34.89
C SER A 611 31.46 17.75 34.70
N LYS A 612 30.93 17.91 33.49
CA LYS A 612 29.98 19.00 33.12
C LYS A 612 28.55 18.63 33.51
N PHE A 613 28.20 17.38 33.35
CA PHE A 613 26.85 16.85 33.58
C PHE A 613 26.90 15.72 34.63
N PRO A 614 26.89 16.03 35.94
CA PRO A 614 26.89 15.00 36.97
C PRO A 614 25.62 14.15 36.93
N SER A 615 25.68 12.92 37.50
CA SER A 615 24.50 12.03 37.51
C SER A 615 23.31 12.70 38.22
N LEU A 616 22.09 12.50 37.66
CA LEU A 616 20.84 12.97 38.28
C LEU A 616 20.45 12.12 39.49
N TYR A 617 20.75 10.81 39.44
CA TYR A 617 20.37 9.82 40.46
C TYR A 617 21.57 9.02 40.95
#